data_f6e71355919d310dd24b7aa7b06f4534
#
_entry.id   f6e71355919d310dd24b7aa7b06f4534
#
_cell.length_a   1.000
_cell.length_b   1.000
_cell.length_c   1.000
_cell.angle_alpha   90.00
_cell.angle_beta   90.00
_cell.angle_gamma   90.00
#
_symmetry.space_group_name_H-M   'P 1'
#
loop_
_entity.id
_entity.type
_entity.pdbx_description
1 polymer ?
#
loop_
_entity_poly.entity_id
_entity_poly.type
_entity_poly.pdbx_seq_one_letter_code
_entity_poly.pdbx_strand_id
1 'polypeptide(L)'
;MEFEIITSGLRFPEGPVVMADGSIIVVEIEKKCITRCWGDGKTEVIATPGGGPNGLAIGPDGALWVCNNGGFIYTDMDGLLIPGNCPDDYDGGRIERVDLSTGKVDRVLDTVGGHPLKGPNDLVFDKAGNLYFTDHGKTYSRHRDFGGLFFLANGASEAKELDFHYSSPNGVGLAPDEQTVFMADTMTGRMWAFDLESPGIIKPASPFNGGRVVATMPGLQYFDSLAMTAAGNVCVATILNGGITTITPGGDFHHTAFPDLIVTNIAFGGDDMQDAYVTLSSTGQLAKCRWPEPGLKLNFNA
;
A
#
# COMPACT_ATOMS: atom_id res chain seq x y z
N MET A 1 5.06 22.39 3.17
CA MET A 1 3.67 22.11 3.60
C MET A 1 3.66 22.01 5.10
N GLU A 2 2.69 22.61 5.79
CA GLU A 2 2.51 22.42 7.24
C GLU A 2 1.83 21.07 7.49
N PHE A 3 2.28 20.35 8.53
CA PHE A 3 1.72 19.08 8.96
C PHE A 3 1.75 19.00 10.49
N GLU A 4 0.91 18.16 11.06
CA GLU A 4 0.90 17.83 12.48
C GLU A 4 1.16 16.34 12.68
N ILE A 5 1.84 15.96 13.76
CA ILE A 5 1.98 14.56 14.17
C ILE A 5 0.79 14.22 15.06
N ILE A 6 -0.07 13.34 14.58
CA ILE A 6 -1.29 12.95 15.31
C ILE A 6 -1.11 11.72 16.18
N THR A 7 -0.10 10.89 15.87
CA THR A 7 0.25 9.70 16.65
C THR A 7 1.75 9.42 16.54
N SER A 8 2.36 8.96 17.62
CA SER A 8 3.77 8.59 17.70
C SER A 8 3.93 7.29 18.50
N GLY A 9 5.12 6.65 18.38
CA GLY A 9 5.44 5.42 19.10
C GLY A 9 4.93 4.16 18.41
N LEU A 10 4.50 4.28 17.14
CA LEU A 10 4.14 3.14 16.30
C LEU A 10 5.41 2.39 15.83
N ARG A 11 5.26 1.12 15.47
CA ARG A 11 6.37 0.27 15.05
C ARG A 11 6.28 -0.05 13.55
N PHE A 12 6.84 0.85 12.75
CA PHE A 12 6.81 0.85 11.29
C PHE A 12 5.36 0.87 10.76
N PRO A 13 4.63 2.00 10.96
CA PRO A 13 3.24 2.14 10.53
C PRO A 13 3.12 2.13 9.01
N GLU A 14 2.08 1.46 8.49
CA GLU A 14 1.75 1.33 7.08
C GLU A 14 0.24 1.19 6.88
N GLY A 15 -0.22 1.21 5.61
CA GLY A 15 -1.59 0.93 5.22
C GLY A 15 -2.64 1.80 5.89
N PRO A 16 -2.53 3.13 5.89
CA PRO A 16 -3.50 3.98 6.60
C PRO A 16 -4.88 3.93 5.94
N VAL A 17 -5.91 3.66 6.76
CA VAL A 17 -7.33 3.69 6.35
C VAL A 17 -8.05 4.69 7.22
N VAL A 18 -8.63 5.71 6.59
CA VAL A 18 -9.40 6.76 7.28
C VAL A 18 -10.82 6.26 7.48
N MET A 19 -11.28 6.29 8.74
CA MET A 19 -12.62 5.82 9.12
C MET A 19 -13.62 6.98 9.23
N ALA A 20 -14.91 6.68 9.08
CA ALA A 20 -15.98 7.68 9.14
C ALA A 20 -16.04 8.48 10.46
N ASP A 21 -15.57 7.91 11.56
CA ASP A 21 -15.49 8.58 12.86
C ASP A 21 -14.23 9.46 13.02
N GLY A 22 -13.44 9.61 11.96
CA GLY A 22 -12.21 10.38 11.93
C GLY A 22 -10.99 9.67 12.51
N SER A 23 -11.12 8.44 13.01
CA SER A 23 -9.98 7.62 13.40
C SER A 23 -9.25 7.06 12.18
N ILE A 24 -8.01 6.68 12.36
CA ILE A 24 -7.20 6.08 11.33
C ILE A 24 -6.75 4.68 11.78
N ILE A 25 -6.98 3.67 10.96
CA ILE A 25 -6.43 2.33 11.16
C ILE A 25 -5.12 2.24 10.38
N VAL A 26 -4.07 1.70 11.03
CA VAL A 26 -2.77 1.42 10.42
C VAL A 26 -2.32 0.01 10.78
N VAL A 27 -1.46 -0.58 10.00
CA VAL A 27 -0.66 -1.72 10.47
C VAL A 27 0.58 -1.20 11.19
N GLU A 28 1.09 -1.98 12.13
CA GLU A 28 2.44 -1.86 12.66
C GLU A 28 3.21 -3.11 12.22
N ILE A 29 3.96 -3.02 11.10
CA ILE A 29 4.54 -4.21 10.46
C ILE A 29 5.50 -4.94 11.40
N GLU A 30 6.38 -4.20 12.08
CA GLU A 30 7.37 -4.78 13.00
C GLU A 30 6.70 -5.41 14.24
N LYS A 31 5.62 -4.79 14.73
CA LYS A 31 4.83 -5.30 15.86
C LYS A 31 3.84 -6.38 15.48
N LYS A 32 3.69 -6.63 14.15
CA LYS A 32 2.82 -7.69 13.59
C LYS A 32 1.34 -7.52 13.97
N CYS A 33 0.85 -6.29 14.09
CA CYS A 33 -0.51 -5.98 14.52
C CYS A 33 -1.16 -4.86 13.69
N ILE A 34 -2.46 -4.67 13.92
CA ILE A 34 -3.28 -3.60 13.34
C ILE A 34 -3.73 -2.70 14.48
N THR A 35 -3.49 -1.41 14.36
CA THR A 35 -3.70 -0.42 15.40
C THR A 35 -4.63 0.68 14.89
N ARG A 36 -5.61 1.06 15.72
CA ARG A 36 -6.50 2.20 15.49
C ARG A 36 -5.98 3.41 16.27
N CYS A 37 -5.93 4.56 15.61
CA CYS A 37 -5.40 5.83 16.12
C CYS A 37 -6.51 6.91 16.08
N TRP A 38 -6.66 7.73 17.14
CA TRP A 38 -7.70 8.77 17.22
C TRP A 38 -7.16 10.21 17.11
N GLY A 39 -5.86 10.39 16.88
CA GLY A 39 -5.27 11.71 16.65
C GLY A 39 -4.99 12.54 17.92
N ASP A 40 -5.18 11.98 19.10
CA ASP A 40 -4.89 12.57 20.41
C ASP A 40 -3.81 11.77 21.18
N GLY A 41 -3.07 10.91 20.46
CA GLY A 41 -2.12 9.95 21.01
C GLY A 41 -2.78 8.68 21.55
N LYS A 42 -4.10 8.57 21.52
CA LYS A 42 -4.82 7.35 21.89
C LYS A 42 -4.73 6.33 20.78
N THR A 43 -4.28 5.12 21.12
CA THR A 43 -4.17 3.98 20.20
C THR A 43 -4.78 2.73 20.80
N GLU A 44 -5.25 1.82 19.95
CA GLU A 44 -5.78 0.51 20.33
C GLU A 44 -5.37 -0.52 19.30
N VAL A 45 -4.79 -1.65 19.74
CA VAL A 45 -4.56 -2.81 18.88
C VAL A 45 -5.89 -3.52 18.68
N ILE A 46 -6.37 -3.55 17.43
CA ILE A 46 -7.67 -4.13 17.08
C ILE A 46 -7.56 -5.56 16.53
N ALA A 47 -6.38 -5.95 16.04
CA ALA A 47 -6.11 -7.32 15.59
C ALA A 47 -4.60 -7.62 15.62
N THR A 48 -4.26 -8.92 15.65
CA THR A 48 -2.87 -9.41 15.65
C THR A 48 -2.74 -10.55 14.65
N PRO A 49 -2.67 -10.25 13.33
CA PRO A 49 -2.56 -11.28 12.29
C PRO A 49 -1.23 -12.04 12.30
N GLY A 50 -0.20 -11.48 12.96
CA GLY A 50 1.15 -12.05 12.87
C GLY A 50 1.80 -11.76 11.52
N GLY A 51 2.93 -12.41 11.22
CA GLY A 51 3.69 -12.22 9.98
C GLY A 51 4.15 -10.79 9.80
N GLY A 52 3.66 -10.10 8.78
CA GLY A 52 3.92 -8.68 8.50
C GLY A 52 2.72 -8.07 7.77
N PRO A 53 1.65 -7.66 8.49
CA PRO A 53 0.55 -6.94 7.88
C PRO A 53 1.11 -5.65 7.26
N ASN A 54 0.67 -5.34 6.03
CA ASN A 54 1.18 -4.22 5.24
C ASN A 54 0.02 -3.38 4.70
N GLY A 55 -0.38 -3.52 3.44
CA GLY A 55 -1.50 -2.77 2.88
C GLY A 55 -2.84 -3.13 3.53
N LEU A 56 -3.70 -2.13 3.68
CA LEU A 56 -5.06 -2.26 4.22
C LEU A 56 -6.09 -1.62 3.29
N ALA A 57 -7.27 -2.23 3.17
CA ALA A 57 -8.45 -1.60 2.59
C ALA A 57 -9.73 -2.15 3.22
N ILE A 58 -10.79 -1.34 3.27
CA ILE A 58 -12.14 -1.83 3.58
C ILE A 58 -12.70 -2.52 2.33
N GLY A 59 -13.14 -3.75 2.49
CA GLY A 59 -13.75 -4.51 1.41
C GLY A 59 -15.27 -4.29 1.28
N PRO A 60 -15.89 -4.85 0.23
CA PRO A 60 -17.33 -4.72 -0.04
C PRO A 60 -18.21 -5.32 1.06
N ASP A 61 -17.66 -6.14 1.91
CA ASP A 61 -18.32 -6.78 3.06
C ASP A 61 -18.15 -5.97 4.37
N GLY A 62 -17.53 -4.78 4.30
CA GLY A 62 -17.25 -3.93 5.45
C GLY A 62 -16.13 -4.43 6.37
N ALA A 63 -15.46 -5.53 6.02
CA ALA A 63 -14.29 -6.01 6.75
C ALA A 63 -13.02 -5.32 6.28
N LEU A 64 -11.98 -5.37 7.12
CA LEU A 64 -10.66 -4.90 6.75
C LEU A 64 -9.87 -6.03 6.05
N TRP A 65 -9.47 -5.77 4.82
CA TRP A 65 -8.63 -6.68 4.06
C TRP A 65 -7.16 -6.28 4.19
N VAL A 66 -6.29 -7.27 4.25
CA VAL A 66 -4.89 -7.10 4.63
C VAL A 66 -3.99 -7.84 3.65
N CYS A 67 -3.04 -7.15 3.06
CA CYS A 67 -1.86 -7.77 2.48
C CYS A 67 -0.89 -8.10 3.61
N ASN A 68 -0.55 -9.37 3.80
CA ASN A 68 0.42 -9.80 4.79
C ASN A 68 1.67 -10.34 4.09
N ASN A 69 2.77 -9.62 4.21
CA ASN A 69 4.02 -9.93 3.52
C ASN A 69 4.93 -10.91 4.28
N GLY A 70 4.51 -11.40 5.45
CA GLY A 70 5.30 -12.29 6.30
C GLY A 70 6.40 -11.60 7.12
N GLY A 71 6.53 -10.28 7.04
CA GLY A 71 7.45 -9.47 7.86
C GLY A 71 8.86 -9.28 7.30
N PHE A 72 9.67 -8.54 8.05
CA PHE A 72 11.06 -8.21 7.74
C PHE A 72 11.93 -8.37 9.00
N ILE A 73 13.23 -8.55 8.80
CA ILE A 73 14.22 -8.30 9.86
C ILE A 73 14.36 -6.78 9.97
N TYR A 74 14.18 -6.22 11.16
CA TYR A 74 14.35 -4.79 11.40
C TYR A 74 15.67 -4.50 12.13
N THR A 75 16.28 -3.36 11.79
CA THR A 75 17.43 -2.81 12.47
C THR A 75 17.09 -1.42 13.00
N ASP A 76 17.32 -1.18 14.28
CA ASP A 76 17.28 0.17 14.85
C ASP A 76 18.59 0.88 14.56
N MET A 77 18.54 1.99 13.85
CA MET A 77 19.67 2.84 13.52
C MET A 77 19.43 4.24 14.13
N ASP A 78 19.86 4.43 15.36
CA ASP A 78 19.74 5.71 16.10
C ASP A 78 18.26 6.20 16.19
N GLY A 79 17.34 5.27 16.46
CA GLY A 79 15.91 5.55 16.58
C GLY A 79 15.13 5.50 15.25
N LEU A 80 15.79 5.22 14.15
CA LEU A 80 15.15 4.93 12.86
C LEU A 80 15.02 3.42 12.67
N LEU A 81 13.81 2.95 12.49
CA LEU A 81 13.53 1.54 12.25
C LEU A 81 13.65 1.22 10.75
N ILE A 82 14.62 0.41 10.39
CA ILE A 82 14.94 0.12 8.97
C ILE A 82 14.57 -1.33 8.64
N PRO A 83 13.71 -1.59 7.64
CA PRO A 83 13.39 -2.94 7.18
C PRO A 83 14.54 -3.52 6.36
N GLY A 84 14.75 -4.83 6.50
CA GLY A 84 15.82 -5.57 5.82
C GLY A 84 15.31 -6.82 5.10
N ASN A 85 16.04 -7.92 5.29
CA ASN A 85 15.75 -9.20 4.63
C ASN A 85 14.50 -9.91 5.18
N CYS A 86 14.12 -10.96 4.47
CA CYS A 86 13.13 -11.93 4.92
C CYS A 86 13.51 -12.51 6.29
N PRO A 87 12.60 -12.55 7.28
CA PRO A 87 12.92 -13.07 8.61
C PRO A 87 12.96 -14.60 8.60
N ASP A 88 13.64 -15.18 9.60
CA ASP A 88 13.78 -16.63 9.73
C ASP A 88 12.45 -17.33 10.08
N ASP A 89 11.50 -16.62 10.70
CA ASP A 89 10.16 -17.09 11.05
C ASP A 89 9.11 -16.85 9.95
N TYR A 90 9.55 -16.51 8.73
CA TYR A 90 8.66 -16.30 7.59
C TYR A 90 7.86 -17.56 7.24
N ASP A 91 6.54 -17.45 7.24
CA ASP A 91 5.57 -18.52 7.01
C ASP A 91 4.74 -18.37 5.71
N GLY A 92 5.18 -17.48 4.80
CA GLY A 92 4.53 -17.18 3.51
C GLY A 92 3.79 -15.86 3.49
N GLY A 93 3.59 -15.36 2.26
CA GLY A 93 2.73 -14.22 2.00
C GLY A 93 1.27 -14.64 1.89
N ARG A 94 0.34 -13.73 2.23
CA ARG A 94 -1.09 -14.05 2.21
C ARG A 94 -1.99 -12.81 2.18
N ILE A 95 -3.20 -12.97 1.68
CA ILE A 95 -4.30 -12.01 1.86
C ILE A 95 -5.15 -12.49 3.02
N GLU A 96 -5.44 -11.59 3.94
CA GLU A 96 -6.24 -11.87 5.14
C GLU A 96 -7.44 -10.91 5.19
N ARG A 97 -8.45 -11.30 5.95
CA ARG A 97 -9.66 -10.54 6.24
C ARG A 97 -9.84 -10.44 7.74
N VAL A 98 -10.05 -9.23 8.25
CA VAL A 98 -10.23 -8.94 9.67
C VAL A 98 -11.63 -8.41 9.91
N ASP A 99 -12.36 -9.05 10.79
CA ASP A 99 -13.62 -8.55 11.31
C ASP A 99 -13.35 -7.43 12.32
N LEU A 100 -13.75 -6.21 11.99
CA LEU A 100 -13.47 -5.02 12.80
C LEU A 100 -14.18 -5.02 14.16
N SER A 101 -15.24 -5.83 14.31
CA SER A 101 -15.99 -5.90 15.58
C SER A 101 -15.39 -6.86 16.59
N THR A 102 -14.69 -7.89 16.10
CA THR A 102 -14.16 -8.98 16.94
C THR A 102 -12.63 -9.08 16.91
N GLY A 103 -11.98 -8.45 15.92
CA GLY A 103 -10.54 -8.62 15.66
C GLY A 103 -10.17 -9.99 15.10
N LYS A 104 -11.18 -10.82 14.73
CA LYS A 104 -10.93 -12.14 14.14
C LYS A 104 -10.28 -12.00 12.78
N VAL A 105 -9.20 -12.75 12.58
CA VAL A 105 -8.44 -12.81 11.33
C VAL A 105 -8.74 -14.13 10.61
N ASP A 106 -9.17 -14.04 9.36
CA ASP A 106 -9.39 -15.19 8.48
C ASP A 106 -8.44 -15.09 7.28
N ARG A 107 -7.72 -16.17 6.96
CA ARG A 107 -6.90 -16.24 5.73
C ARG A 107 -7.82 -16.44 4.53
N VAL A 108 -7.65 -15.58 3.51
CA VAL A 108 -8.45 -15.63 2.29
C VAL A 108 -7.70 -16.33 1.16
N LEU A 109 -6.42 -16.00 0.98
CA LEU A 109 -5.63 -16.43 -0.15
C LEU A 109 -4.14 -16.46 0.22
N ASP A 110 -3.42 -17.50 -0.19
CA ASP A 110 -1.95 -17.61 -0.03
C ASP A 110 -1.25 -18.14 -1.28
N THR A 111 -2.03 -18.45 -2.33
CA THR A 111 -1.53 -18.96 -3.61
C THR A 111 -2.28 -18.33 -4.78
N VAL A 112 -1.62 -18.17 -5.92
CA VAL A 112 -2.23 -17.78 -7.20
C VAL A 112 -1.68 -18.68 -8.30
N GLY A 113 -2.57 -19.31 -9.07
CA GLY A 113 -2.15 -20.21 -10.16
C GLY A 113 -1.28 -21.40 -9.71
N GLY A 114 -1.43 -21.83 -8.44
CA GLY A 114 -0.60 -22.89 -7.83
C GLY A 114 0.76 -22.41 -7.31
N HIS A 115 1.08 -21.11 -7.41
CA HIS A 115 2.30 -20.51 -6.87
C HIS A 115 2.02 -19.80 -5.55
N PRO A 116 2.81 -20.04 -4.49
CA PRO A 116 2.63 -19.35 -3.22
C PRO A 116 2.96 -17.85 -3.35
N LEU A 117 2.12 -17.01 -2.75
CA LEU A 117 2.39 -15.59 -2.56
C LEU A 117 3.64 -15.41 -1.70
N LYS A 118 4.47 -14.42 -2.02
CA LYS A 118 5.73 -14.16 -1.34
C LYS A 118 5.66 -12.98 -0.39
N GLY A 119 5.22 -11.87 -0.86
CA GLY A 119 5.15 -10.65 -0.06
C GLY A 119 4.03 -9.72 -0.52
N PRO A 120 2.74 -10.12 -0.41
CA PRO A 120 1.64 -9.21 -0.72
C PRO A 120 1.85 -7.89 -0.01
N ASN A 121 1.74 -6.80 -0.79
CA ASN A 121 2.14 -5.49 -0.29
C ASN A 121 0.96 -4.54 -0.15
N ASP A 122 0.29 -4.18 -1.23
CA ASP A 122 -0.79 -3.20 -1.21
C ASP A 122 -2.01 -3.69 -2.00
N LEU A 123 -3.19 -3.08 -1.76
CA LEU A 123 -4.45 -3.54 -2.31
C LEU A 123 -5.47 -2.42 -2.50
N VAL A 124 -6.32 -2.57 -3.52
CA VAL A 124 -7.43 -1.65 -3.81
C VAL A 124 -8.63 -2.41 -4.38
N PHE A 125 -9.83 -1.98 -4.03
CA PHE A 125 -11.07 -2.52 -4.56
C PHE A 125 -11.68 -1.60 -5.63
N ASP A 126 -12.15 -2.20 -6.74
CA ASP A 126 -13.02 -1.49 -7.68
C ASP A 126 -14.47 -1.42 -7.15
N LYS A 127 -15.31 -0.65 -7.83
CA LYS A 127 -16.75 -0.46 -7.44
C LYS A 127 -17.58 -1.73 -7.49
N ALA A 128 -17.15 -2.76 -8.22
CA ALA A 128 -17.80 -4.07 -8.27
C ALA A 128 -17.35 -4.97 -7.11
N GLY A 129 -16.39 -4.52 -6.30
CA GLY A 129 -15.83 -5.28 -5.19
C GLY A 129 -14.74 -6.26 -5.59
N ASN A 130 -14.20 -6.14 -6.79
CA ASN A 130 -13.03 -6.92 -7.18
C ASN A 130 -11.77 -6.32 -6.55
N LEU A 131 -10.85 -7.18 -6.15
CA LEU A 131 -9.59 -6.82 -5.51
C LEU A 131 -8.43 -6.85 -6.52
N TYR A 132 -7.69 -5.75 -6.58
CA TYR A 132 -6.37 -5.68 -7.19
C TYR A 132 -5.33 -5.60 -6.08
N PHE A 133 -4.27 -6.37 -6.17
CA PHE A 133 -3.21 -6.35 -5.18
C PHE A 133 -1.84 -6.63 -5.80
N THR A 134 -0.80 -6.18 -5.13
CA THR A 134 0.59 -6.42 -5.52
C THR A 134 1.25 -7.46 -4.63
N ASP A 135 2.20 -8.19 -5.19
CA ASP A 135 3.16 -8.99 -4.44
C ASP A 135 4.57 -8.42 -4.69
N HIS A 136 5.20 -7.94 -3.63
CA HIS A 136 6.52 -7.32 -3.68
C HIS A 136 7.67 -8.33 -3.84
N GLY A 137 7.40 -9.62 -3.60
CA GLY A 137 8.42 -10.62 -3.38
C GLY A 137 9.14 -10.42 -2.04
N LYS A 138 10.11 -11.28 -1.75
CA LYS A 138 10.97 -11.20 -0.56
C LYS A 138 12.41 -10.93 -0.96
N THR A 139 13.13 -10.21 -0.10
CA THR A 139 14.55 -9.94 -0.26
C THR A 139 15.35 -10.80 0.70
N TYR A 140 16.42 -11.38 0.21
CA TYR A 140 17.37 -12.20 0.95
C TYR A 140 18.77 -11.60 0.80
N SER A 141 19.77 -12.16 1.47
CA SER A 141 21.12 -11.60 1.49
C SER A 141 21.78 -11.49 0.10
N ARG A 142 21.43 -12.34 -0.85
CA ARG A 142 22.08 -12.43 -2.17
C ARG A 142 21.11 -12.57 -3.36
N HIS A 143 19.81 -12.59 -3.14
CA HIS A 143 18.76 -12.66 -4.18
C HIS A 143 17.47 -12.06 -3.66
N ARG A 144 16.53 -11.87 -4.55
CA ARG A 144 15.15 -11.53 -4.23
C ARG A 144 14.18 -12.24 -5.18
N ASP A 145 12.95 -12.43 -4.71
CA ASP A 145 11.86 -12.86 -5.58
C ASP A 145 11.43 -11.72 -6.51
N PHE A 146 11.00 -12.03 -7.71
CA PHE A 146 10.17 -11.13 -8.51
C PHE A 146 8.76 -11.10 -7.94
N GLY A 147 8.03 -10.03 -8.28
CA GLY A 147 6.65 -9.85 -7.91
C GLY A 147 5.75 -9.52 -9.10
N GLY A 148 4.49 -9.25 -8.83
CA GLY A 148 3.48 -8.99 -9.85
C GLY A 148 2.27 -8.24 -9.36
N LEU A 149 1.35 -8.03 -10.31
CA LEU A 149 0.01 -7.48 -10.11
C LEU A 149 -1.01 -8.61 -10.25
N PHE A 150 -1.94 -8.68 -9.30
CA PHE A 150 -2.90 -9.77 -9.18
C PHE A 150 -4.33 -9.24 -9.07
N PHE A 151 -5.29 -10.12 -9.34
CA PHE A 151 -6.71 -9.80 -9.33
C PHE A 151 -7.52 -10.95 -8.72
N LEU A 152 -8.40 -10.61 -7.79
CA LEU A 152 -9.40 -11.53 -7.24
C LEU A 152 -10.80 -10.96 -7.52
N ALA A 153 -11.59 -11.67 -8.32
CA ALA A 153 -12.96 -11.27 -8.59
C ALA A 153 -13.81 -11.36 -7.30
N ASN A 154 -14.76 -10.45 -7.14
CA ASN A 154 -15.67 -10.46 -6.02
C ASN A 154 -16.40 -11.81 -5.89
N GLY A 155 -16.31 -12.43 -4.71
CA GLY A 155 -16.88 -13.75 -4.42
C GLY A 155 -16.13 -14.94 -5.02
N ALA A 156 -15.02 -14.74 -5.73
CA ALA A 156 -14.16 -15.83 -6.20
C ALA A 156 -13.27 -16.38 -5.08
N SER A 157 -12.91 -17.65 -5.17
CA SER A 157 -11.98 -18.31 -4.27
C SER A 157 -10.54 -18.36 -4.79
N GLU A 158 -10.33 -17.97 -6.05
CA GLU A 158 -9.02 -18.02 -6.71
C GLU A 158 -8.72 -16.68 -7.38
N ALA A 159 -7.52 -16.17 -7.12
CA ALA A 159 -6.99 -15.00 -7.81
C ALA A 159 -6.26 -15.42 -9.10
N LYS A 160 -6.09 -14.45 -9.98
CA LYS A 160 -5.27 -14.61 -11.18
C LYS A 160 -4.14 -13.59 -11.22
N GLU A 161 -3.05 -13.98 -11.83
CA GLU A 161 -1.96 -13.10 -12.19
C GLU A 161 -2.38 -12.24 -13.37
N LEU A 162 -2.22 -10.92 -13.25
CA LEU A 162 -2.46 -9.98 -14.34
C LEU A 162 -1.18 -9.72 -15.12
N ASP A 163 -0.08 -9.46 -14.40
CA ASP A 163 1.25 -9.29 -14.97
C ASP A 163 2.32 -9.58 -13.90
N PHE A 164 3.47 -10.11 -14.31
CA PHE A 164 4.52 -10.58 -13.41
C PHE A 164 5.93 -10.20 -13.91
N HIS A 165 6.97 -10.56 -13.16
CA HIS A 165 8.38 -10.26 -13.40
C HIS A 165 8.77 -8.79 -13.15
N TYR A 166 8.10 -8.14 -12.25
CA TYR A 166 8.51 -6.83 -11.72
C TYR A 166 9.50 -6.98 -10.57
N SER A 167 10.35 -5.97 -10.39
CA SER A 167 11.40 -6.02 -9.38
C SER A 167 10.82 -6.01 -7.96
N SER A 168 9.88 -5.14 -7.69
CA SER A 168 9.32 -4.93 -6.36
C SER A 168 8.00 -4.16 -6.41
N PRO A 169 6.93 -4.77 -6.96
CA PRO A 169 5.59 -4.18 -6.94
C PRO A 169 5.19 -3.78 -5.53
N ASN A 170 4.70 -2.55 -5.37
CA ASN A 170 4.35 -1.97 -4.08
C ASN A 170 2.97 -1.32 -4.16
N GLY A 171 2.84 -0.02 -3.96
CA GLY A 171 1.57 0.68 -4.03
C GLY A 171 0.75 0.36 -5.28
N VAL A 172 -0.56 0.19 -5.10
CA VAL A 172 -1.51 -0.04 -6.18
C VAL A 172 -2.73 0.87 -6.04
N GLY A 173 -3.20 1.44 -7.15
CA GLY A 173 -4.38 2.30 -7.15
C GLY A 173 -5.12 2.26 -8.47
N LEU A 174 -6.42 2.55 -8.43
CA LEU A 174 -7.26 2.65 -9.61
C LEU A 174 -7.45 4.12 -10.02
N ALA A 175 -7.40 4.40 -11.32
CA ALA A 175 -7.82 5.69 -11.85
C ALA A 175 -9.28 5.99 -11.45
N PRO A 176 -9.73 7.26 -11.41
CA PRO A 176 -11.09 7.61 -11.03
C PRO A 176 -12.20 6.94 -11.87
N ASP A 177 -11.90 6.59 -13.11
CA ASP A 177 -12.80 5.88 -14.01
C ASP A 177 -12.67 4.34 -13.93
N GLU A 178 -11.72 3.85 -13.12
CA GLU A 178 -11.35 2.43 -12.94
C GLU A 178 -10.92 1.71 -14.23
N GLN A 179 -10.48 2.46 -15.26
CA GLN A 179 -10.00 1.89 -16.51
C GLN A 179 -8.48 1.70 -16.55
N THR A 180 -7.77 2.18 -15.54
CA THR A 180 -6.32 2.03 -15.42
C THR A 180 -5.95 1.66 -13.99
N VAL A 181 -5.08 0.66 -13.85
CA VAL A 181 -4.41 0.32 -12.58
C VAL A 181 -3.03 0.95 -12.58
N PHE A 182 -2.69 1.71 -11.54
CA PHE A 182 -1.34 2.20 -11.31
C PHE A 182 -0.62 1.32 -10.32
N MET A 183 0.68 1.07 -10.54
CA MET A 183 1.52 0.26 -9.67
C MET A 183 2.90 0.91 -9.52
N ALA A 184 3.30 1.12 -8.30
CA ALA A 184 4.65 1.53 -7.95
C ALA A 184 5.60 0.32 -7.98
N ASP A 185 6.82 0.50 -8.48
CA ASP A 185 7.90 -0.49 -8.38
C ASP A 185 9.06 0.13 -7.58
N THR A 186 9.23 -0.34 -6.35
CA THR A 186 10.12 0.25 -5.36
C THR A 186 11.55 0.37 -5.86
N MET A 187 12.17 -0.75 -6.21
CA MET A 187 13.60 -0.81 -6.51
C MET A 187 13.98 -0.11 -7.81
N THR A 188 13.03 0.09 -8.70
CA THR A 188 13.29 0.76 -9.98
C THR A 188 12.89 2.23 -9.97
N GLY A 189 12.19 2.69 -8.93
CA GLY A 189 11.64 4.06 -8.84
C GLY A 189 10.72 4.38 -10.02
N ARG A 190 9.92 3.39 -10.45
CA ARG A 190 9.02 3.50 -11.61
C ARG A 190 7.57 3.46 -11.19
N MET A 191 6.79 4.31 -11.85
CA MET A 191 5.34 4.23 -11.84
C MET A 191 4.86 3.56 -13.12
N TRP A 192 4.17 2.43 -12.99
CA TRP A 192 3.55 1.69 -14.07
C TRP A 192 2.07 1.98 -14.15
N ALA A 193 1.49 1.90 -15.35
CA ALA A 193 0.06 1.95 -15.59
C ALA A 193 -0.37 0.80 -16.50
N PHE A 194 -1.45 0.14 -16.12
CA PHE A 194 -2.04 -1.00 -16.83
C PHE A 194 -3.45 -0.60 -17.25
N ASP A 195 -3.64 -0.34 -18.54
CA ASP A 195 -4.96 -0.06 -19.09
C ASP A 195 -5.79 -1.36 -19.13
N LEU A 196 -7.06 -1.28 -18.75
CA LEU A 196 -7.95 -2.42 -18.67
C LEU A 196 -8.91 -2.46 -19.88
N GLU A 197 -9.08 -3.64 -20.47
CA GLU A 197 -10.19 -3.92 -21.40
C GLU A 197 -11.50 -4.13 -20.63
N SER A 198 -11.41 -4.74 -19.46
CA SER A 198 -12.47 -4.95 -18.48
C SER A 198 -11.84 -5.31 -17.13
N PRO A 199 -12.62 -5.33 -16.02
CA PRO A 199 -12.09 -5.71 -14.71
C PRO A 199 -11.29 -7.01 -14.76
N GLY A 200 -10.03 -6.92 -14.32
CA GLY A 200 -9.08 -8.04 -14.31
C GLY A 200 -8.62 -8.52 -15.69
N ILE A 201 -8.76 -7.76 -16.76
CA ILE A 201 -8.20 -8.03 -18.08
C ILE A 201 -7.41 -6.83 -18.55
N ILE A 202 -6.08 -6.97 -18.60
CA ILE A 202 -5.17 -5.92 -19.07
C ILE A 202 -5.20 -5.87 -20.61
N LYS A 203 -5.24 -4.65 -21.13
CA LYS A 203 -4.90 -4.35 -22.52
C LYS A 203 -3.39 -4.15 -22.61
N PRO A 204 -2.63 -5.08 -23.22
CA PRO A 204 -1.18 -4.98 -23.21
C PRO A 204 -0.67 -3.69 -23.85
N ALA A 205 0.24 -3.00 -23.18
CA ALA A 205 0.86 -1.77 -23.70
C ALA A 205 1.84 -2.09 -24.86
N SER A 206 2.40 -3.29 -24.87
CA SER A 206 3.31 -3.77 -25.93
C SER A 206 3.28 -5.32 -25.99
N PRO A 207 3.89 -5.93 -27.03
CA PRO A 207 4.06 -7.40 -27.07
C PRO A 207 4.93 -7.96 -25.94
N PHE A 208 5.64 -7.12 -25.18
CA PHE A 208 6.59 -7.53 -24.16
C PHE A 208 6.15 -7.21 -22.74
N ASN A 209 5.23 -6.22 -22.57
CA ASN A 209 4.80 -5.73 -21.26
C ASN A 209 3.29 -5.47 -21.25
N GLY A 210 2.62 -5.92 -20.20
CA GLY A 210 1.24 -5.56 -19.93
C GLY A 210 1.09 -4.08 -19.60
N GLY A 211 1.98 -3.54 -18.76
CA GLY A 211 2.00 -2.15 -18.34
C GLY A 211 2.87 -1.23 -19.20
N ARG A 212 2.57 0.07 -19.15
CA ARG A 212 3.42 1.17 -19.65
C ARG A 212 4.04 1.93 -18.49
N VAL A 213 5.26 2.44 -18.67
CA VAL A 213 5.90 3.33 -17.68
C VAL A 213 5.29 4.72 -17.80
N VAL A 214 4.78 5.27 -16.70
CA VAL A 214 4.28 6.65 -16.60
C VAL A 214 5.41 7.60 -16.24
N ALA A 215 6.21 7.22 -15.24
CA ALA A 215 7.35 8.02 -14.78
C ALA A 215 8.47 7.10 -14.27
N THR A 216 9.70 7.58 -14.39
CA THR A 216 10.89 6.99 -13.77
C THR A 216 11.62 8.11 -13.04
N MET A 217 11.88 7.92 -11.74
CA MET A 217 12.54 8.97 -10.95
C MET A 217 14.03 9.02 -11.21
N PRO A 218 14.61 10.22 -11.25
CA PRO A 218 16.05 10.40 -11.35
C PRO A 218 16.76 10.06 -10.03
N GLY A 219 18.01 9.64 -10.13
CA GLY A 219 18.84 9.31 -8.96
C GLY A 219 18.40 8.03 -8.25
N LEU A 220 18.73 7.93 -6.96
CA LEU A 220 18.34 6.81 -6.11
C LEU A 220 17.15 7.19 -5.25
N GLN A 221 16.00 6.70 -5.60
CA GLN A 221 14.75 6.84 -4.84
C GLN A 221 13.95 5.55 -4.99
N TYR A 222 13.19 5.22 -3.94
CA TYR A 222 12.33 4.05 -3.93
C TYR A 222 10.88 4.49 -3.76
N PHE A 223 10.00 4.01 -4.63
CA PHE A 223 8.57 4.19 -4.45
C PHE A 223 8.02 3.17 -3.45
N ASP A 224 7.03 3.61 -2.68
CA ASP A 224 6.30 2.76 -1.75
C ASP A 224 4.80 2.77 -2.08
N SER A 225 3.92 2.73 -1.10
CA SER A 225 2.48 2.73 -1.30
C SER A 225 1.97 4.07 -1.84
N LEU A 226 0.77 4.08 -2.37
CA LEU A 226 0.21 5.24 -3.07
C LEU A 226 -1.28 5.45 -2.79
N ALA A 227 -1.74 6.68 -3.01
CA ALA A 227 -3.15 7.01 -3.17
C ALA A 227 -3.38 7.86 -4.41
N MET A 228 -4.59 7.78 -4.96
CA MET A 228 -4.99 8.60 -6.11
C MET A 228 -5.66 9.89 -5.65
N THR A 229 -5.52 10.94 -6.45
CA THR A 229 -6.36 12.14 -6.31
C THR A 229 -7.61 12.05 -7.19
N ALA A 230 -8.63 12.82 -6.88
CA ALA A 230 -9.84 12.91 -7.70
C ALA A 230 -9.57 13.40 -9.14
N ALA A 231 -8.46 14.11 -9.35
CA ALA A 231 -8.00 14.55 -10.68
C ALA A 231 -7.23 13.45 -11.44
N GLY A 232 -6.98 12.30 -10.81
CA GLY A 232 -6.24 11.18 -11.42
C GLY A 232 -4.72 11.26 -11.26
N ASN A 233 -4.20 12.15 -10.41
CA ASN A 233 -2.79 12.15 -10.08
C ASN A 233 -2.47 11.02 -9.09
N VAL A 234 -1.28 10.45 -9.20
CA VAL A 234 -0.76 9.44 -8.27
C VAL A 234 0.08 10.13 -7.20
N CYS A 235 -0.32 10.04 -5.94
CA CYS A 235 0.49 10.46 -4.80
C CYS A 235 1.21 9.23 -4.23
N VAL A 236 2.48 9.05 -4.59
CA VAL A 236 3.29 7.90 -4.16
C VAL A 236 4.28 8.29 -3.07
N ALA A 237 4.34 7.51 -2.01
CA ALA A 237 5.34 7.67 -0.97
C ALA A 237 6.74 7.33 -1.52
N THR A 238 7.72 8.11 -1.10
CA THR A 238 9.08 8.06 -1.65
C THR A 238 10.10 7.89 -0.53
N ILE A 239 10.72 6.73 -0.50
CA ILE A 239 11.79 6.38 0.44
C ILE A 239 13.12 6.96 -0.03
N LEU A 240 14.01 7.26 0.89
CA LEU A 240 15.31 7.93 0.78
C LEU A 240 15.20 9.42 0.49
N ASN A 241 14.26 9.83 -0.33
CA ASN A 241 13.97 11.24 -0.58
C ASN A 241 13.02 11.84 0.47
N GLY A 242 12.34 10.99 1.23
CA GLY A 242 11.51 11.35 2.39
C GLY A 242 10.33 12.25 2.05
N GLY A 243 9.22 11.67 1.59
CA GLY A 243 8.04 12.46 1.25
C GLY A 243 7.06 11.78 0.31
N ILE A 244 6.22 12.59 -0.31
CA ILE A 244 5.22 12.15 -1.29
C ILE A 244 5.57 12.77 -2.64
N THR A 245 5.71 11.93 -3.66
CA THR A 245 5.87 12.37 -5.06
C THR A 245 4.51 12.28 -5.76
N THR A 246 3.98 13.41 -6.18
CA THR A 246 2.74 13.48 -6.98
C THR A 246 3.10 13.41 -8.45
N ILE A 247 2.53 12.43 -9.16
CA ILE A 247 2.78 12.17 -10.58
C ILE A 247 1.48 12.36 -11.34
N THR A 248 1.48 13.20 -12.36
CA THR A 248 0.33 13.39 -13.26
C THR A 248 0.17 12.20 -14.20
N PRO A 249 -1.00 11.97 -14.81
CA PRO A 249 -1.18 10.95 -15.85
C PRO A 249 -0.24 11.14 -17.06
N GLY A 250 0.25 12.36 -17.28
CA GLY A 250 1.24 12.69 -18.32
C GLY A 250 2.69 12.40 -17.95
N GLY A 251 2.97 12.06 -16.69
CA GLY A 251 4.31 11.76 -16.19
C GLY A 251 5.07 12.94 -15.59
N ASP A 252 4.49 14.15 -15.58
CA ASP A 252 5.07 15.27 -14.83
C ASP A 252 4.96 14.98 -13.33
N PHE A 253 5.96 15.39 -12.55
CA PHE A 253 5.96 15.13 -11.12
C PHE A 253 6.49 16.29 -10.29
N HIS A 254 6.06 16.33 -9.03
CA HIS A 254 6.63 17.17 -7.98
C HIS A 254 6.73 16.39 -6.67
N HIS A 255 7.65 16.81 -5.80
CA HIS A 255 7.91 16.15 -4.53
C HIS A 255 7.56 17.07 -3.36
N THR A 256 6.82 16.55 -2.39
CA THR A 256 6.50 17.20 -1.11
C THR A 256 7.23 16.47 0.00
N ALA A 257 8.24 17.13 0.60
CA ALA A 257 9.08 16.54 1.63
C ALA A 257 8.36 16.42 2.99
N PHE A 258 8.66 15.35 3.70
CA PHE A 258 8.30 15.08 5.10
C PHE A 258 9.56 14.74 5.92
N PRO A 259 9.54 14.90 7.26
CA PRO A 259 10.73 14.74 8.09
C PRO A 259 10.99 13.27 8.49
N ASP A 260 10.88 12.35 7.55
CA ASP A 260 11.23 10.95 7.72
C ASP A 260 11.88 10.44 6.42
N LEU A 261 12.95 9.69 6.56
CA LEU A 261 13.66 9.11 5.43
C LEU A 261 12.84 7.99 4.74
N ILE A 262 11.96 7.33 5.50
CA ILE A 262 11.12 6.22 5.05
C ILE A 262 9.64 6.61 5.23
N VAL A 263 9.19 7.48 4.35
CA VAL A 263 7.76 7.76 4.17
C VAL A 263 7.20 6.65 3.30
N THR A 264 6.16 5.94 3.79
CA THR A 264 5.73 4.68 3.16
C THR A 264 4.34 4.72 2.55
N ASN A 265 3.44 5.59 3.04
CA ASN A 265 2.06 5.61 2.51
C ASN A 265 1.39 6.98 2.74
N ILE A 266 0.31 7.19 1.99
CA ILE A 266 -0.60 8.34 2.12
C ILE A 266 -2.04 7.85 1.94
N ALA A 267 -2.96 8.34 2.77
CA ALA A 267 -4.40 8.15 2.59
C ALA A 267 -5.14 9.49 2.71
N PHE A 268 -6.28 9.59 2.06
CA PHE A 268 -7.10 10.79 2.06
C PHE A 268 -8.39 10.60 2.85
N GLY A 269 -8.86 11.67 3.50
CA GLY A 269 -10.11 11.71 4.24
C GLY A 269 -10.61 13.13 4.46
N GLY A 270 -11.50 13.27 5.46
CA GLY A 270 -12.22 14.51 5.68
C GLY A 270 -13.38 14.71 4.72
N ASP A 271 -14.27 15.65 5.01
CA ASP A 271 -15.51 15.88 4.24
C ASP A 271 -15.22 16.26 2.76
N ASP A 272 -14.12 16.91 2.50
CA ASP A 272 -13.68 17.38 1.19
C ASP A 272 -12.54 16.55 0.59
N MET A 273 -12.17 15.43 1.25
CA MET A 273 -11.08 14.53 0.83
C MET A 273 -9.71 15.21 0.72
N GLN A 274 -9.48 16.34 1.40
CA GLN A 274 -8.18 17.03 1.39
C GLN A 274 -7.35 16.81 2.66
N ASP A 275 -7.88 16.13 3.67
CA ASP A 275 -7.06 15.70 4.81
C ASP A 275 -6.22 14.50 4.38
N ALA A 276 -4.91 14.71 4.30
CA ALA A 276 -3.96 13.65 3.97
C ALA A 276 -3.30 13.11 5.24
N TYR A 277 -3.25 11.80 5.37
CA TYR A 277 -2.61 11.08 6.47
C TYR A 277 -1.41 10.31 5.92
N VAL A 278 -0.22 10.59 6.45
CA VAL A 278 1.04 10.09 5.92
C VAL A 278 1.77 9.28 6.99
N THR A 279 2.20 8.07 6.65
CA THR A 279 2.99 7.21 7.53
C THR A 279 4.47 7.57 7.44
N LEU A 280 5.04 8.00 8.56
CA LEU A 280 6.44 8.28 8.77
C LEU A 280 7.04 7.06 9.48
N SER A 281 7.40 6.05 8.69
CA SER A 281 7.51 4.68 9.20
C SER A 281 8.80 4.43 9.97
N SER A 282 9.93 5.04 9.55
CA SER A 282 11.17 4.84 10.30
C SER A 282 11.15 5.49 11.69
N THR A 283 10.43 6.60 11.85
CA THR A 283 10.27 7.31 13.13
C THR A 283 9.04 6.85 13.93
N GLY A 284 8.20 5.99 13.34
CA GLY A 284 7.02 5.44 14.01
C GLY A 284 5.92 6.47 14.27
N GLN A 285 5.64 7.33 13.28
CA GLN A 285 4.69 8.43 13.41
C GLN A 285 3.62 8.38 12.31
N LEU A 286 2.46 8.99 12.62
CA LEU A 286 1.40 9.28 11.67
C LEU A 286 1.21 10.80 11.61
N ALA A 287 1.43 11.38 10.44
CA ALA A 287 1.28 12.80 10.18
C ALA A 287 -0.06 13.11 9.49
N LYS A 288 -0.61 14.29 9.75
CA LYS A 288 -1.77 14.84 9.04
C LYS A 288 -1.41 16.20 8.42
N CYS A 289 -1.87 16.44 7.21
CA CYS A 289 -1.74 17.75 6.55
C CYS A 289 -2.92 18.04 5.63
N ARG A 290 -3.04 19.29 5.19
CA ARG A 290 -3.99 19.66 4.12
C ARG A 290 -3.31 19.50 2.77
N TRP A 291 -3.83 18.58 1.96
CA TRP A 291 -3.34 18.37 0.61
C TRP A 291 -3.91 19.41 -0.37
N PRO A 292 -3.16 19.85 -1.39
CA PRO A 292 -3.60 20.93 -2.27
C PRO A 292 -4.78 20.57 -3.18
N GLU A 293 -5.06 19.29 -3.35
CA GLU A 293 -6.18 18.79 -4.17
C GLU A 293 -6.90 17.63 -3.46
N PRO A 294 -8.18 17.38 -3.75
CA PRO A 294 -8.92 16.27 -3.14
C PRO A 294 -8.34 14.93 -3.54
N GLY A 295 -8.19 14.03 -2.57
CA GLY A 295 -7.96 12.61 -2.81
C GLY A 295 -9.19 11.95 -3.45
N LEU A 296 -8.95 10.82 -4.13
CA LEU A 296 -10.02 9.98 -4.64
C LEU A 296 -10.67 9.22 -3.48
N LYS A 297 -11.98 9.40 -3.33
CA LYS A 297 -12.73 8.60 -2.35
C LYS A 297 -12.78 7.16 -2.82
N LEU A 298 -12.28 6.23 -2.00
CA LEU A 298 -12.32 4.80 -2.29
C LEU A 298 -13.74 4.24 -2.14
N ASN A 299 -14.04 3.18 -2.90
CA ASN A 299 -15.41 2.67 -3.06
C ASN A 299 -16.08 2.20 -1.76
N PHE A 300 -15.31 1.66 -0.81
CA PHE A 300 -15.81 1.05 0.42
C PHE A 300 -15.28 1.70 1.70
N ASN A 301 -14.43 2.71 1.58
CA ASN A 301 -14.04 3.48 2.75
C ASN A 301 -15.25 4.27 3.27
N ALA A 302 -15.42 4.20 4.56
CA ALA A 302 -16.56 4.78 5.26
C ALA A 302 -16.58 6.32 5.18
#